data_fd1e926cfb3e04382dad51c1afd510c0
#
_entry.id   fd1e926cfb3e04382dad51c1afd510c0
#
_cell.length_a   1.000
_cell.length_b   1.000
_cell.length_c   1.000
_cell.angle_alpha   90.00
_cell.angle_beta   90.00
_cell.angle_gamma   90.00
#
_symmetry.space_group_name_H-M   'P 1'
#
loop_
_entity.id
_entity.type
_entity.pdbx_description
1 polymer ?
#
loop_
_entity_poly.entity_id
_entity_poly.type
_entity_poly.pdbx_seq_one_letter_code
_entity_poly.pdbx_strand_id
1 'polypeptide(L)'
;MFDHKAPGMRVDLPATALAFTDLHNDFLSQSGKAYPLIEESLKKNNTADNIERLLRAAKAVGMHVFLSPHYYYPHDHQWTQPLTPLEDLAHKIGLLDRKGAFTLEGLEGSGADFPERYKPYLTDGKTIVTSPHKGYSTSTNDVILQLRRYRIEKIILAGPVGNLCVEAHLRDFIEQGFEIAMVRDATAGTTNEEGDGYQAALVNWRFMAHALWTTAEAIRLIKASANSEQRNVAA
;
A
#
# COMPACT_ATOMS: atom_id res chain seq x y z
N MET A 1 25.29 -18.90 7.38
CA MET A 1 25.29 -17.56 6.73
C MET A 1 24.11 -17.54 5.80
N PHE A 2 23.10 -16.70 6.07
CA PHE A 2 21.94 -16.61 5.20
C PHE A 2 22.39 -16.12 3.82
N ASP A 3 22.10 -16.89 2.76
CA ASP A 3 22.18 -16.38 1.41
C ASP A 3 21.00 -15.42 1.22
N HIS A 4 21.28 -14.12 1.27
CA HIS A 4 20.27 -13.05 1.21
C HIS A 4 19.62 -12.85 -0.18
N LYS A 5 19.79 -13.79 -1.08
CA LYS A 5 19.00 -13.84 -2.31
C LYS A 5 17.66 -14.45 -1.94
N ALA A 6 16.70 -13.58 -1.58
CA ALA A 6 15.31 -14.00 -1.42
C ALA A 6 14.90 -14.82 -2.65
N PRO A 7 14.17 -15.94 -2.50
CA PRO A 7 13.61 -16.64 -3.62
C PRO A 7 12.79 -15.67 -4.45
N GLY A 8 12.94 -15.67 -5.74
CA GLY A 8 12.21 -14.76 -6.61
C GLY A 8 10.74 -15.15 -6.70
N MET A 9 9.82 -14.26 -6.34
CA MET A 9 8.40 -14.44 -6.62
C MET A 9 8.17 -14.39 -8.14
N ARG A 10 7.38 -15.34 -8.67
CA ARG A 10 6.90 -15.29 -10.07
C ARG A 10 5.56 -14.53 -10.10
N VAL A 11 5.39 -13.66 -11.08
CA VAL A 11 4.10 -13.04 -11.36
C VAL A 11 3.29 -13.99 -12.23
N ASP A 12 2.08 -14.29 -11.76
CA ASP A 12 1.04 -15.05 -12.43
C ASP A 12 -0.23 -14.20 -12.38
N LEU A 13 -0.64 -13.61 -13.49
CA LEU A 13 -1.69 -12.59 -13.48
C LEU A 13 -2.99 -13.03 -12.82
N PRO A 14 -3.53 -14.27 -13.05
CA PRO A 14 -4.77 -14.69 -12.40
C PRO A 14 -4.68 -14.80 -10.88
N ALA A 15 -3.47 -15.08 -10.35
CA ALA A 15 -3.25 -15.31 -8.92
C ALA A 15 -2.42 -14.20 -8.24
N THR A 16 -2.00 -13.17 -8.97
CA THR A 16 -1.18 -12.06 -8.45
C THR A 16 -1.97 -10.76 -8.47
N ALA A 17 -1.96 -10.02 -7.35
CA ALA A 17 -2.52 -8.68 -7.27
C ALA A 17 -1.45 -7.63 -6.95
N LEU A 18 -1.71 -6.40 -7.39
CA LEU A 18 -1.02 -5.22 -6.90
C LEU A 18 -1.83 -4.64 -5.74
N ALA A 19 -1.22 -4.50 -4.57
CA ALA A 19 -1.87 -3.96 -3.39
C ALA A 19 -1.14 -2.71 -2.88
N PHE A 20 -1.91 -1.75 -2.42
CA PHE A 20 -1.41 -0.53 -1.80
C PHE A 20 -2.06 -0.30 -0.44
N THR A 21 -1.31 0.32 0.46
CA THR A 21 -1.84 0.96 1.66
C THR A 21 -1.89 2.46 1.45
N ASP A 22 -2.88 3.12 2.01
CA ASP A 22 -2.89 4.54 2.38
C ASP A 22 -2.51 5.55 1.28
N LEU A 23 -2.99 5.37 0.06
CA LEU A 23 -2.74 6.31 -1.05
C LEU A 23 -3.52 7.62 -0.90
N HIS A 24 -3.38 8.30 0.25
CA HIS A 24 -4.12 9.50 0.61
C HIS A 24 -3.31 10.79 0.42
N ASN A 25 -4.01 11.92 0.23
CA ASN A 25 -3.41 13.23 0.15
C ASN A 25 -2.61 13.58 1.41
N ASP A 26 -3.08 13.18 2.59
CA ASP A 26 -2.38 13.44 3.84
C ASP A 26 -0.95 12.88 3.89
N PHE A 27 -0.66 11.81 3.14
CA PHE A 27 0.69 11.24 3.01
C PHE A 27 1.42 11.72 1.75
N LEU A 28 0.71 11.88 0.63
CA LEU A 28 1.34 11.95 -0.69
C LEU A 28 1.26 13.33 -1.36
N SER A 29 0.51 14.27 -0.79
CA SER A 29 0.45 15.66 -1.26
C SER A 29 1.27 16.56 -0.36
N GLN A 30 1.95 17.56 -0.93
CA GLN A 30 2.79 18.51 -0.16
C GLN A 30 2.02 19.25 0.94
N SER A 31 0.73 19.46 0.77
CA SER A 31 -0.17 20.04 1.78
C SER A 31 -0.72 19.02 2.78
N GLY A 32 -0.37 17.75 2.65
CA GLY A 32 -0.84 16.68 3.52
C GLY A 32 -0.26 16.76 4.92
N LYS A 33 -1.08 16.43 5.92
CA LYS A 33 -0.74 16.58 7.34
C LYS A 33 0.40 15.67 7.79
N ALA A 34 0.54 14.48 7.21
CA ALA A 34 1.62 13.54 7.47
C ALA A 34 2.75 13.59 6.44
N TYR A 35 2.61 14.41 5.38
CA TYR A 35 3.64 14.56 4.36
C TYR A 35 5.03 14.90 4.94
N PRO A 36 5.16 15.85 5.90
CA PRO A 36 6.46 16.19 6.48
C PRO A 36 7.17 15.02 7.17
N LEU A 37 6.42 14.03 7.66
CA LEU A 37 6.98 12.85 8.35
C LEU A 37 7.71 11.90 7.42
N ILE A 38 7.40 11.93 6.11
CA ILE A 38 7.92 11.00 5.12
C ILE A 38 8.51 11.70 3.87
N GLU A 39 8.54 13.04 3.86
CA GLU A 39 8.90 13.85 2.69
C GLU A 39 10.28 13.47 2.11
N GLU A 40 11.29 13.34 2.96
CA GLU A 40 12.64 12.99 2.55
C GLU A 40 12.66 11.65 1.81
N SER A 41 12.02 10.64 2.41
CA SER A 41 11.91 9.30 1.84
C SER A 41 11.10 9.28 0.55
N LEU A 42 9.99 10.04 0.49
CA LEU A 42 9.17 10.20 -0.72
C LEU A 42 9.98 10.75 -1.90
N LYS A 43 10.74 11.82 -1.65
CA LYS A 43 11.58 12.48 -2.66
C LYS A 43 12.74 11.60 -3.11
N LYS A 44 13.46 11.01 -2.17
CA LYS A 44 14.62 10.14 -2.41
C LYS A 44 14.26 8.93 -3.27
N ASN A 45 13.10 8.33 -3.02
CA ASN A 45 12.63 7.14 -3.71
C ASN A 45 11.78 7.45 -4.95
N ASN A 46 11.44 8.71 -5.21
CA ASN A 46 10.47 9.12 -6.24
C ASN A 46 9.15 8.33 -6.11
N THR A 47 8.69 8.13 -4.89
CA THR A 47 7.61 7.21 -4.51
C THR A 47 6.31 7.52 -5.25
N ALA A 48 5.92 8.80 -5.32
CA ALA A 48 4.66 9.19 -5.93
C ALA A 48 4.59 8.83 -7.42
N ASP A 49 5.66 9.08 -8.19
CA ASP A 49 5.70 8.71 -9.60
C ASP A 49 5.78 7.19 -9.80
N ASN A 50 6.49 6.50 -8.91
CA ASN A 50 6.61 5.05 -8.96
C ASN A 50 5.28 4.35 -8.65
N ILE A 51 4.48 4.86 -7.71
CA ILE A 51 3.11 4.37 -7.47
C ILE A 51 2.26 4.52 -8.74
N GLU A 52 2.26 5.69 -9.38
CA GLU A 52 1.49 5.89 -10.62
C GLU A 52 1.93 4.96 -11.75
N ARG A 53 3.24 4.76 -11.91
CA ARG A 53 3.79 3.82 -12.91
C ARG A 53 3.33 2.38 -12.67
N LEU A 54 3.27 1.94 -11.40
CA LEU A 54 2.74 0.62 -11.04
C LEU A 54 1.25 0.50 -11.34
N LEU A 55 0.44 1.48 -10.91
CA LEU A 55 -0.99 1.52 -11.20
C LEU A 55 -1.25 1.42 -12.70
N ARG A 56 -0.58 2.25 -13.49
CA ARG A 56 -0.70 2.24 -14.96
C ARG A 56 -0.32 0.89 -15.56
N ALA A 57 0.76 0.27 -15.09
CA ALA A 57 1.21 -1.00 -15.62
C ALA A 57 0.26 -2.15 -15.27
N ALA A 58 -0.25 -2.21 -14.05
CA ALA A 58 -1.22 -3.21 -13.61
C ALA A 58 -2.55 -3.10 -14.38
N LYS A 59 -3.08 -1.88 -14.50
CA LYS A 59 -4.32 -1.62 -15.25
C LYS A 59 -4.20 -1.96 -16.73
N ALA A 60 -3.06 -1.68 -17.35
CA ALA A 60 -2.82 -1.97 -18.77
C ALA A 60 -2.90 -3.47 -19.11
N VAL A 61 -2.65 -4.35 -18.15
CA VAL A 61 -2.69 -5.81 -18.34
C VAL A 61 -3.89 -6.48 -17.65
N GLY A 62 -4.80 -5.70 -17.07
CA GLY A 62 -5.98 -6.23 -16.37
C GLY A 62 -5.68 -6.90 -15.03
N MET A 63 -4.50 -6.66 -14.44
CA MET A 63 -4.17 -7.16 -13.09
C MET A 63 -5.10 -6.55 -12.03
N HIS A 64 -5.53 -7.37 -11.07
CA HIS A 64 -6.29 -6.89 -9.93
C HIS A 64 -5.48 -5.90 -9.09
N VAL A 65 -6.10 -4.76 -8.78
CA VAL A 65 -5.54 -3.74 -7.91
C VAL A 65 -6.38 -3.64 -6.65
N PHE A 66 -5.73 -3.71 -5.49
CA PHE A 66 -6.34 -3.56 -4.18
C PHE A 66 -5.79 -2.31 -3.50
N LEU A 67 -6.67 -1.63 -2.78
CA LEU A 67 -6.30 -0.52 -1.92
C LEU A 67 -6.87 -0.75 -0.52
N SER A 68 -6.00 -0.76 0.48
CA SER A 68 -6.34 -0.78 1.90
C SER A 68 -6.22 0.64 2.45
N PRO A 69 -7.32 1.39 2.55
CA PRO A 69 -7.30 2.77 3.02
C PRO A 69 -7.33 2.85 4.54
N HIS A 70 -6.90 3.98 5.08
CA HIS A 70 -7.05 4.33 6.49
C HIS A 70 -7.98 5.53 6.62
N TYR A 71 -9.00 5.43 7.46
CA TYR A 71 -9.88 6.55 7.79
C TYR A 71 -10.23 6.58 9.26
N TYR A 72 -10.29 7.78 9.84
CA TYR A 72 -10.94 8.02 11.10
C TYR A 72 -12.32 8.67 10.87
N TYR A 73 -13.27 8.30 11.72
CA TYR A 73 -14.62 8.83 11.75
C TYR A 73 -14.88 9.54 13.10
N PRO A 74 -15.93 10.35 13.25
CA PRO A 74 -16.21 11.05 14.51
C PRO A 74 -16.28 10.16 15.75
N HIS A 75 -16.72 8.90 15.60
CA HIS A 75 -16.78 7.97 16.72
C HIS A 75 -15.40 7.40 17.10
N ASP A 76 -14.45 7.36 16.20
CA ASP A 76 -13.08 6.89 16.50
C ASP A 76 -12.37 7.88 17.45
N HIS A 77 -12.68 9.18 17.34
CA HIS A 77 -12.19 10.22 18.26
C HIS A 77 -12.77 10.15 19.67
N GLN A 78 -13.70 9.22 19.91
CA GLN A 78 -14.31 8.98 21.23
C GLN A 78 -13.76 7.74 21.92
N TRP A 79 -12.67 7.16 21.42
CA TRP A 79 -12.02 6.03 22.07
C TRP A 79 -11.58 6.37 23.47
N THR A 80 -11.86 5.47 24.41
CA THR A 80 -11.60 5.67 25.85
C THR A 80 -10.31 5.03 26.31
N GLN A 81 -9.72 4.13 25.51
CA GLN A 81 -8.42 3.54 25.80
C GLN A 81 -7.29 4.54 25.43
N PRO A 82 -6.15 4.50 26.12
CA PRO A 82 -5.00 5.32 25.77
C PRO A 82 -4.58 5.09 24.32
N LEU A 83 -4.38 6.18 23.60
CA LEU A 83 -3.87 6.16 22.22
C LEU A 83 -2.34 5.97 22.22
N THR A 84 -1.82 5.33 21.18
CA THR A 84 -0.39 5.36 20.89
C THR A 84 0.04 6.79 20.49
N PRO A 85 1.33 7.14 20.58
CA PRO A 85 1.79 8.50 20.20
C PRO A 85 1.37 8.92 18.79
N LEU A 86 1.37 8.00 17.82
CA LEU A 86 0.96 8.33 16.44
C LEU A 86 -0.56 8.47 16.31
N GLU A 87 -1.36 7.65 16.98
CA GLU A 87 -2.82 7.80 17.00
C GLU A 87 -3.23 9.10 17.67
N ASP A 88 -2.61 9.46 18.80
CA ASP A 88 -2.84 10.72 19.49
C ASP A 88 -2.51 11.92 18.59
N LEU A 89 -1.37 11.88 17.90
CA LEU A 89 -1.02 12.89 16.90
C LEU A 89 -2.06 12.93 15.77
N ALA A 90 -2.42 11.78 15.21
CA ALA A 90 -3.39 11.67 14.12
C ALA A 90 -4.74 12.30 14.50
N HIS A 91 -5.25 11.99 15.69
CA HIS A 91 -6.49 12.55 16.20
C HIS A 91 -6.38 14.07 16.44
N LYS A 92 -5.29 14.55 17.00
CA LYS A 92 -5.07 15.99 17.26
C LYS A 92 -5.03 16.83 15.99
N ILE A 93 -4.44 16.31 14.91
CA ILE A 93 -4.34 17.05 13.66
C ILE A 93 -5.48 16.70 12.67
N GLY A 94 -6.35 15.76 13.01
CA GLY A 94 -7.43 15.28 12.15
C GLY A 94 -6.88 14.58 10.90
N LEU A 95 -5.82 13.76 11.06
CA LEU A 95 -5.23 12.99 9.97
C LEU A 95 -6.23 11.97 9.43
N LEU A 96 -6.44 11.95 8.11
CA LEU A 96 -7.33 11.00 7.43
C LEU A 96 -8.79 11.03 7.91
N ASP A 97 -9.22 12.14 8.49
CA ASP A 97 -10.59 12.29 9.01
C ASP A 97 -11.62 12.34 7.90
N ARG A 98 -12.70 11.62 8.13
CA ARG A 98 -13.92 11.68 7.31
C ARG A 98 -15.13 12.00 8.20
N LYS A 99 -16.12 12.69 7.63
CA LYS A 99 -17.37 13.03 8.34
C LYS A 99 -18.24 11.81 8.70
N GLY A 100 -18.04 10.69 8.04
CA GLY A 100 -18.75 9.44 8.32
C GLY A 100 -18.51 8.37 7.25
N ALA A 101 -18.86 7.14 7.57
CA ALA A 101 -18.67 6.00 6.68
C ALA A 101 -19.54 6.05 5.42
N PHE A 102 -20.76 6.61 5.54
CA PHE A 102 -21.79 6.62 4.49
C PHE A 102 -21.95 7.98 3.79
N THR A 103 -21.03 8.92 4.01
CA THR A 103 -21.07 10.23 3.36
C THR A 103 -19.76 10.54 2.66
N LEU A 104 -19.85 11.19 1.51
CA LEU A 104 -18.72 11.77 0.79
C LEU A 104 -18.52 13.25 1.08
N GLU A 105 -19.35 13.82 1.97
CA GLU A 105 -19.28 15.23 2.33
C GLU A 105 -17.89 15.59 2.88
N GLY A 106 -17.26 16.59 2.27
CA GLY A 106 -15.93 17.08 2.65
C GLY A 106 -14.78 16.11 2.35
N LEU A 107 -15.00 15.05 1.58
CA LEU A 107 -13.91 14.13 1.18
C LEU A 107 -13.10 14.71 0.02
N GLU A 108 -13.76 15.26 -1.00
CA GLU A 108 -13.10 15.75 -2.21
C GLU A 108 -12.03 16.79 -1.89
N GLY A 109 -10.80 16.54 -2.33
CA GLY A 109 -9.64 17.39 -2.11
C GLY A 109 -9.14 17.44 -0.66
N SER A 110 -9.76 16.70 0.27
CA SER A 110 -9.30 16.62 1.67
C SER A 110 -8.03 15.77 1.80
N GLY A 111 -7.45 15.76 3.01
CA GLY A 111 -6.33 14.88 3.36
C GLY A 111 -6.68 13.39 3.23
N ALA A 112 -7.92 13.02 3.50
CA ALA A 112 -8.43 11.66 3.38
C ALA A 112 -8.77 11.24 1.93
N ASP A 113 -8.85 12.18 0.98
CA ASP A 113 -9.04 11.88 -0.45
C ASP A 113 -7.76 11.34 -1.09
N PHE A 114 -7.90 10.77 -2.27
CA PHE A 114 -6.76 10.32 -3.07
C PHE A 114 -6.16 11.46 -3.90
N PRO A 115 -4.84 11.49 -4.11
CA PRO A 115 -4.22 12.41 -5.06
C PRO A 115 -4.86 12.31 -6.44
N GLU A 116 -5.13 13.46 -7.07
CA GLU A 116 -5.81 13.55 -8.37
C GLU A 116 -5.18 12.65 -9.44
N ARG A 117 -3.85 12.53 -9.43
CA ARG A 117 -3.11 11.70 -10.38
C ARG A 117 -3.42 10.20 -10.28
N TYR A 118 -3.93 9.72 -9.13
CA TYR A 118 -4.28 8.30 -8.92
C TYR A 118 -5.76 8.01 -9.11
N LYS A 119 -6.64 9.01 -9.01
CA LYS A 119 -8.10 8.84 -9.14
C LYS A 119 -8.50 8.08 -10.42
N PRO A 120 -7.91 8.33 -11.61
CA PRO A 120 -8.25 7.57 -12.81
C PRO A 120 -8.04 6.06 -12.71
N TYR A 121 -7.18 5.61 -11.79
CA TYR A 121 -6.89 4.19 -11.55
C TYR A 121 -7.64 3.63 -10.36
N LEU A 122 -7.91 4.45 -9.33
CA LEU A 122 -8.49 4.00 -8.08
C LEU A 122 -10.02 4.05 -8.08
N THR A 123 -10.62 4.95 -8.88
CA THR A 123 -12.08 5.16 -8.95
C THR A 123 -12.68 4.65 -10.27
N ASP A 124 -11.98 3.75 -10.97
CA ASP A 124 -12.38 3.20 -12.26
C ASP A 124 -13.45 2.08 -12.19
N GLY A 125 -13.95 1.79 -11.01
CA GLY A 125 -14.90 0.72 -10.75
C GLY A 125 -14.31 -0.70 -10.83
N LYS A 126 -12.99 -0.83 -11.04
CA LYS A 126 -12.26 -2.11 -11.12
C LYS A 126 -11.24 -2.28 -9.99
N THR A 127 -10.80 -1.20 -9.37
CA THR A 127 -9.96 -1.26 -8.16
C THR A 127 -10.82 -1.70 -6.97
N ILE A 128 -10.33 -2.68 -6.22
CA ILE A 128 -10.96 -3.16 -5.00
C ILE A 128 -10.47 -2.27 -3.85
N VAL A 129 -11.28 -1.27 -3.50
CA VAL A 129 -11.06 -0.45 -2.31
C VAL A 129 -11.74 -1.15 -1.15
N THR A 130 -10.96 -1.62 -0.19
CA THR A 130 -11.46 -2.38 0.95
C THR A 130 -12.05 -1.45 2.03
N SER A 131 -12.68 -2.01 3.05
CA SER A 131 -13.03 -1.24 4.24
C SER A 131 -11.75 -0.65 4.86
N PRO A 132 -11.82 0.51 5.53
CA PRO A 132 -10.63 1.13 6.10
C PRO A 132 -10.08 0.34 7.29
N HIS A 133 -8.77 0.22 7.37
CA HIS A 133 -8.13 -0.19 8.61
C HIS A 133 -8.06 0.99 9.59
N LYS A 134 -7.92 0.70 10.88
CA LYS A 134 -7.96 1.69 11.97
C LYS A 134 -6.62 1.87 12.68
N GLY A 135 -5.81 0.86 12.69
CA GLY A 135 -4.44 0.91 13.19
C GLY A 135 -3.48 0.76 12.03
N TYR A 136 -2.59 -0.22 12.12
CA TYR A 136 -1.54 -0.43 11.11
C TYR A 136 -1.78 -1.65 10.22
N SER A 137 -2.48 -2.66 10.74
CA SER A 137 -2.56 -3.98 10.13
C SER A 137 -3.90 -4.27 9.46
N THR A 138 -3.98 -5.42 8.80
CA THR A 138 -5.19 -5.88 8.12
C THR A 138 -6.27 -6.41 9.08
N SER A 139 -5.98 -6.50 10.37
CA SER A 139 -6.88 -7.11 11.35
C SER A 139 -8.19 -6.35 11.53
N THR A 140 -8.25 -5.09 11.12
CA THR A 140 -9.43 -4.23 11.27
C THR A 140 -10.16 -3.95 9.96
N ASN A 141 -9.73 -4.56 8.84
CA ASN A 141 -10.41 -4.42 7.55
C ASN A 141 -10.62 -5.76 6.83
N ASP A 142 -11.23 -5.72 5.66
CA ASP A 142 -11.61 -6.92 4.90
C ASP A 142 -10.65 -7.26 3.75
N VAL A 143 -9.45 -6.68 3.69
CA VAL A 143 -8.52 -6.88 2.56
C VAL A 143 -8.17 -8.36 2.34
N ILE A 144 -7.93 -9.13 3.41
CA ILE A 144 -7.63 -10.56 3.31
C ILE A 144 -8.81 -11.34 2.75
N LEU A 145 -10.04 -11.04 3.21
CA LEU A 145 -11.25 -11.66 2.67
C LEU A 145 -11.39 -11.38 1.17
N GLN A 146 -11.20 -10.13 0.77
CA GLN A 146 -11.30 -9.73 -0.64
C GLN A 146 -10.24 -10.44 -1.49
N LEU A 147 -8.97 -10.44 -1.08
CA LEU A 147 -7.90 -11.16 -1.77
C LEU A 147 -8.26 -12.63 -1.98
N ARG A 148 -8.74 -13.34 -0.93
CA ARG A 148 -9.16 -14.74 -1.01
C ARG A 148 -10.36 -14.96 -1.95
N ARG A 149 -11.34 -14.04 -1.94
CA ARG A 149 -12.50 -14.11 -2.85
C ARG A 149 -12.10 -13.95 -4.32
N TYR A 150 -11.07 -13.18 -4.61
CA TYR A 150 -10.48 -13.05 -5.95
C TYR A 150 -9.42 -14.11 -6.25
N ARG A 151 -9.24 -15.11 -5.37
CA ARG A 151 -8.26 -16.21 -5.53
C ARG A 151 -6.82 -15.71 -5.70
N ILE A 152 -6.51 -14.60 -5.04
CA ILE A 152 -5.15 -14.09 -5.03
C ILE A 152 -4.30 -14.93 -4.08
N GLU A 153 -3.12 -15.31 -4.53
CA GLU A 153 -2.11 -16.06 -3.79
C GLU A 153 -0.82 -15.26 -3.62
N LYS A 154 -0.61 -14.26 -4.50
CA LYS A 154 0.61 -13.48 -4.58
C LYS A 154 0.29 -11.99 -4.58
N ILE A 155 1.07 -11.21 -3.84
CA ILE A 155 0.83 -9.79 -3.68
C ILE A 155 2.10 -9.01 -3.99
N ILE A 156 2.00 -8.03 -4.88
CA ILE A 156 3.00 -6.98 -5.07
C ILE A 156 2.55 -5.82 -4.19
N LEU A 157 3.29 -5.52 -3.12
CA LEU A 157 2.90 -4.57 -2.09
C LEU A 157 3.73 -3.29 -2.14
N ALA A 158 3.07 -2.14 -2.05
CA ALA A 158 3.67 -0.81 -2.01
C ALA A 158 2.78 0.19 -1.23
N GLY A 159 3.19 1.45 -1.11
CA GLY A 159 2.45 2.55 -0.48
C GLY A 159 3.17 3.16 0.73
N PRO A 160 2.63 4.20 1.34
CA PRO A 160 3.08 4.71 2.63
C PRO A 160 2.37 3.97 3.79
N VAL A 161 2.89 3.86 4.97
CA VAL A 161 4.21 4.22 5.44
C VAL A 161 5.00 2.93 5.65
N GLY A 162 6.20 2.86 5.06
CA GLY A 162 6.98 1.63 4.93
C GLY A 162 7.20 0.85 6.22
N ASN A 163 7.67 1.53 7.26
CA ASN A 163 7.96 0.95 8.58
C ASN A 163 6.73 0.85 9.51
N LEU A 164 5.54 1.20 9.02
CA LEU A 164 4.28 1.18 9.78
C LEU A 164 3.24 0.31 9.06
N CYS A 165 2.25 0.92 8.39
CA CYS A 165 1.13 0.19 7.78
C CYS A 165 1.58 -0.82 6.73
N VAL A 166 2.57 -0.48 5.89
CA VAL A 166 3.06 -1.39 4.84
C VAL A 166 3.70 -2.62 5.45
N GLU A 167 4.56 -2.45 6.47
CA GLU A 167 5.20 -3.59 7.14
C GLU A 167 4.19 -4.42 7.94
N ALA A 168 3.21 -3.78 8.60
CA ALA A 168 2.15 -4.50 9.29
C ALA A 168 1.33 -5.36 8.32
N HIS A 169 0.93 -4.81 7.16
CA HIS A 169 0.26 -5.59 6.11
C HIS A 169 1.14 -6.72 5.56
N LEU A 170 2.44 -6.48 5.34
CA LEU A 170 3.38 -7.51 4.92
C LEU A 170 3.38 -8.69 5.87
N ARG A 171 3.48 -8.44 7.18
CA ARG A 171 3.51 -9.47 8.23
C ARG A 171 2.20 -10.27 8.24
N ASP A 172 1.07 -9.59 8.23
CA ASP A 172 -0.24 -10.23 8.21
C ASP A 172 -0.43 -11.09 6.96
N PHE A 173 -0.07 -10.59 5.78
CA PHE A 173 -0.19 -11.35 4.53
C PHE A 173 0.67 -12.61 4.53
N ILE A 174 1.91 -12.55 5.05
CA ILE A 174 2.78 -13.73 5.19
C ILE A 174 2.15 -14.76 6.12
N GLU A 175 1.67 -14.33 7.29
CA GLU A 175 1.01 -15.21 8.26
C GLU A 175 -0.29 -15.84 7.71
N GLN A 176 -0.92 -15.18 6.73
CA GLN A 176 -2.06 -15.71 5.99
C GLN A 176 -1.68 -16.57 4.76
N GLY A 177 -0.38 -16.81 4.54
CA GLY A 177 0.13 -17.71 3.50
C GLY A 177 0.15 -17.12 2.09
N PHE A 178 0.24 -15.80 1.94
CA PHE A 178 0.48 -15.18 0.63
C PHE A 178 1.99 -15.10 0.31
N GLU A 179 2.34 -15.23 -0.96
CA GLU A 179 3.67 -14.83 -1.45
C GLU A 179 3.71 -13.32 -1.66
N ILE A 180 4.73 -12.64 -1.12
CA ILE A 180 4.82 -11.18 -1.15
C ILE A 180 6.08 -10.69 -1.83
N ALA A 181 5.92 -9.80 -2.82
CA ALA A 181 6.99 -8.96 -3.34
C ALA A 181 6.79 -7.51 -2.87
N MET A 182 7.77 -6.95 -2.18
CA MET A 182 7.79 -5.54 -1.80
C MET A 182 8.36 -4.69 -2.92
N VAL A 183 7.73 -3.54 -3.23
CA VAL A 183 8.30 -2.56 -4.18
C VAL A 183 8.92 -1.41 -3.40
N ARG A 184 10.24 -1.49 -3.19
CA ARG A 184 10.96 -0.61 -2.29
C ARG A 184 10.92 0.87 -2.66
N ASP A 185 11.03 1.21 -3.94
CA ASP A 185 11.04 2.60 -4.43
C ASP A 185 9.63 3.18 -4.72
N ALA A 186 8.59 2.36 -4.53
CA ALA A 186 7.19 2.81 -4.49
C ALA A 186 6.66 2.88 -3.04
N THR A 187 7.57 2.95 -2.08
CA THR A 187 7.28 3.00 -0.65
C THR A 187 8.15 4.06 0.01
N ALA A 188 7.62 4.75 1.00
CA ALA A 188 8.34 5.75 1.81
C ALA A 188 8.12 5.47 3.30
N GLY A 189 9.09 5.80 4.15
CA GLY A 189 9.05 5.59 5.58
C GLY A 189 9.32 6.86 6.37
N THR A 190 9.03 6.84 7.67
CA THR A 190 9.29 7.93 8.61
C THR A 190 10.75 7.94 9.06
N THR A 191 11.20 9.08 9.54
CA THR A 191 12.48 9.24 10.25
C THR A 191 12.20 9.92 11.59
N ASN A 192 12.90 9.51 12.64
CA ASN A 192 12.85 10.11 13.95
C ASN A 192 14.25 10.16 14.57
N GLU A 193 14.37 10.49 15.86
CA GLU A 193 15.65 10.59 16.56
C GLU A 193 16.40 9.26 16.68
N GLU A 194 15.68 8.12 16.69
CA GLU A 194 16.29 6.79 16.72
C GLU A 194 16.82 6.36 15.35
N GLY A 195 16.40 6.98 14.26
CA GLY A 195 16.94 6.71 12.93
C GLY A 195 15.94 6.72 11.78
N ASP A 196 16.41 6.22 10.65
CA ASP A 196 15.64 6.12 9.40
C ASP A 196 14.79 4.84 9.39
N GLY A 197 13.48 4.99 9.64
CA GLY A 197 12.53 3.89 9.65
C GLY A 197 12.36 3.22 8.29
N TYR A 198 12.60 3.92 7.17
CA TYR A 198 12.59 3.29 5.86
C TYR A 198 13.75 2.29 5.70
N GLN A 199 14.95 2.65 6.17
CA GLN A 199 16.09 1.73 6.16
C GLN A 199 15.86 0.53 7.09
N ALA A 200 15.27 0.75 8.26
CA ALA A 200 14.88 -0.33 9.17
C ALA A 200 13.87 -1.29 8.50
N ALA A 201 12.86 -0.75 7.82
CA ALA A 201 11.91 -1.53 7.06
C ALA A 201 12.58 -2.35 5.93
N LEU A 202 13.51 -1.77 5.19
CA LEU A 202 14.26 -2.50 4.15
C LEU A 202 15.04 -3.70 4.73
N VAL A 203 15.63 -3.56 5.93
CA VAL A 203 16.28 -4.67 6.63
C VAL A 203 15.27 -5.78 6.92
N ASN A 204 14.12 -5.44 7.49
CA ASN A 204 13.06 -6.39 7.82
C ASN A 204 12.52 -7.10 6.56
N TRP A 205 12.22 -6.33 5.51
CA TRP A 205 11.65 -6.89 4.28
C TRP A 205 12.58 -7.89 3.59
N ARG A 206 13.92 -7.70 3.68
CA ARG A 206 14.90 -8.67 3.14
C ARG A 206 14.82 -10.03 3.83
N PHE A 207 14.36 -10.08 5.08
CA PHE A 207 14.18 -11.34 5.81
C PHE A 207 12.79 -11.95 5.62
N MET A 208 11.77 -11.13 5.37
CA MET A 208 10.38 -11.57 5.40
C MET A 208 9.75 -11.71 4.02
N ALA A 209 10.03 -10.78 3.10
CA ALA A 209 9.42 -10.81 1.78
C ALA A 209 10.04 -11.87 0.87
N HIS A 210 9.23 -12.51 0.03
CA HIS A 210 9.71 -13.46 -0.98
C HIS A 210 10.52 -12.77 -2.08
N ALA A 211 10.27 -11.48 -2.31
CA ALA A 211 11.06 -10.64 -3.21
C ALA A 211 11.07 -9.17 -2.77
N LEU A 212 12.15 -8.48 -3.11
CA LEU A 212 12.29 -7.04 -2.89
C LEU A 212 12.70 -6.40 -4.22
N TRP A 213 11.73 -5.79 -4.89
CA TRP A 213 11.89 -5.24 -6.23
C TRP A 213 11.97 -3.72 -6.25
N THR A 214 12.50 -3.19 -7.34
CA THR A 214 12.24 -1.84 -7.81
C THR A 214 10.95 -1.78 -8.61
N THR A 215 10.39 -0.60 -8.78
CA THR A 215 9.25 -0.36 -9.68
C THR A 215 9.52 -0.86 -11.10
N ALA A 216 10.72 -0.64 -11.61
CA ALA A 216 11.10 -1.11 -12.94
C ALA A 216 11.10 -2.65 -13.06
N GLU A 217 11.59 -3.35 -12.04
CA GLU A 217 11.57 -4.82 -11.98
C GLU A 217 10.13 -5.34 -11.90
N ALA A 218 9.31 -4.78 -11.01
CA ALA A 218 7.91 -5.15 -10.87
C ALA A 218 7.14 -4.99 -12.20
N ILE A 219 7.26 -3.83 -12.86
CA ILE A 219 6.61 -3.56 -14.14
C ILE A 219 7.09 -4.54 -15.24
N ARG A 220 8.37 -4.84 -15.30
CA ARG A 220 8.92 -5.80 -16.26
C ARG A 220 8.29 -7.19 -16.06
N LEU A 221 8.17 -7.64 -14.80
CA LEU A 221 7.60 -8.95 -14.47
C LEU A 221 6.10 -9.02 -14.73
N ILE A 222 5.34 -7.96 -14.41
CA ILE A 222 3.91 -7.83 -14.72
C ILE A 222 3.68 -7.96 -16.23
N LYS A 223 4.44 -7.22 -17.05
CA LYS A 223 4.32 -7.28 -18.51
C LYS A 223 4.73 -8.63 -19.08
N ALA A 224 5.77 -9.27 -18.53
CA ALA A 224 6.22 -10.58 -18.98
C ALA A 224 5.16 -11.67 -18.74
N SER A 225 4.45 -11.61 -17.60
CA SER A 225 3.34 -12.52 -17.30
C SER A 225 2.20 -12.37 -18.28
N ALA A 226 1.77 -11.13 -18.59
CA ALA A 226 0.73 -10.86 -19.58
C ALA A 226 1.04 -11.44 -20.96
N ASN A 227 2.28 -11.27 -21.42
CA ASN A 227 2.71 -11.80 -22.71
C ASN A 227 2.74 -13.33 -22.75
N SER A 228 3.04 -13.99 -21.64
CA SER A 228 3.01 -15.46 -21.56
C SER A 228 1.61 -16.01 -21.59
N GLU A 229 0.65 -15.38 -20.92
CA GLU A 229 -0.76 -15.78 -20.96
C GLU A 229 -1.38 -15.65 -22.35
N GLN A 230 -1.11 -14.54 -23.05
CA GLN A 230 -1.59 -14.35 -24.42
C GLN A 230 -1.10 -15.44 -25.38
N ARG A 231 0.13 -15.92 -25.20
CA ARG A 231 0.67 -17.03 -26.00
C ARG A 231 -0.02 -18.36 -25.71
N ASN A 232 -0.31 -18.61 -24.41
CA ASN A 232 -0.98 -19.86 -24.01
C ASN A 232 -2.43 -19.93 -24.44
N VAL A 233 -3.13 -18.80 -24.60
CA VAL A 233 -4.49 -18.71 -25.11
C VAL A 233 -4.56 -18.83 -26.64
N ALA A 234 -3.46 -18.48 -27.33
CA ALA A 234 -3.35 -18.54 -28.79
C ALA A 234 -2.82 -19.87 -29.35
N ALA A 235 -2.36 -20.78 -28.47
CA ALA A 235 -1.87 -22.10 -28.81
C ALA A 235 -2.91 -23.19 -28.54
#